data_2115791f09eb80625393d711572726b9
#
_entry.id   2115791f09eb80625393d711572726b9
#
_cell.length_a   1.000
_cell.length_b   1.000
_cell.length_c   1.000
_cell.angle_alpha   90.00
_cell.angle_beta   90.00
_cell.angle_gamma   90.00
#
_symmetry.space_group_name_H-M   'P 1'
#
loop_
_entity.id
_entity.type
_entity.pdbx_description
1 polymer ?
#
loop_
_entity_poly.entity_id
_entity_poly.type
_entity_poly.pdbx_seq_one_letter_code
_entity_poly.pdbx_strand_id
1 'polypeptide(L)'
;ISRLLEQADARLVTVPRGQTAFHFESRPALLCLLLQGYAVATQTTETHRDRIYAQFSPGDLLSVFPQQSAPPQMQILACTELTLLVFSADTLLHTQAIPLETRLLFSQNFASLTARQYAALFDRIRCLTAQTLREKILQYLHAEAERQHSLTFSIPLDRASLAAYLNADRSA
;
A
#
# COMPACT_ATOMS: atom_id res chain seq x y z
N ILE A 1 5.76 -24.32 -0.57
CA ILE A 1 4.99 -23.07 -0.63
C ILE A 1 3.50 -23.37 -0.36
N SER A 2 2.84 -24.31 -1.08
CA SER A 2 1.40 -24.61 -0.90
C SER A 2 1.04 -24.95 0.54
N ARG A 3 1.78 -25.81 1.22
CA ARG A 3 1.55 -26.15 2.63
C ARG A 3 1.68 -24.95 3.59
N LEU A 4 2.59 -24.00 3.29
CA LEU A 4 2.75 -22.79 4.07
C LEU A 4 1.54 -21.86 3.92
N LEU A 5 1.02 -21.73 2.70
CA LEU A 5 -0.16 -20.93 2.43
C LEU A 5 -1.40 -21.51 3.11
N GLU A 6 -1.57 -22.83 3.08
CA GLU A 6 -2.65 -23.53 3.79
C GLU A 6 -2.56 -23.32 5.31
N GLN A 7 -1.36 -23.45 5.88
CA GLN A 7 -1.12 -23.28 7.32
C GLN A 7 -1.29 -21.83 7.79
N ALA A 8 -1.05 -20.86 6.92
CA ALA A 8 -1.21 -19.43 7.21
C ALA A 8 -2.64 -18.93 6.97
N ASP A 9 -3.59 -19.83 6.66
CA ASP A 9 -4.95 -19.46 6.22
C ASP A 9 -4.89 -18.44 5.07
N ALA A 10 -3.93 -18.63 4.17
CA ALA A 10 -3.68 -17.71 3.08
C ALA A 10 -4.68 -17.93 1.95
N ARG A 11 -5.24 -16.83 1.46
CA ARG A 11 -6.21 -16.84 0.37
C ARG A 11 -5.92 -15.75 -0.64
N LEU A 12 -6.26 -16.02 -1.89
CA LEU A 12 -6.29 -15.02 -2.94
C LEU A 12 -7.66 -14.32 -2.95
N VAL A 13 -7.61 -13.00 -3.03
CA VAL A 13 -8.80 -12.15 -3.10
C VAL A 13 -8.65 -11.23 -4.30
N THR A 14 -9.65 -11.21 -5.18
CA THR A 14 -9.72 -10.26 -6.29
C THR A 14 -10.66 -9.12 -5.92
N VAL A 15 -10.24 -7.89 -6.18
CA VAL A 15 -11.02 -6.68 -5.93
C VAL A 15 -11.15 -5.91 -7.25
N PRO A 16 -12.37 -5.70 -7.77
CA PRO A 16 -12.59 -4.94 -8.98
C PRO A 16 -12.14 -3.48 -8.85
N ARG A 17 -11.76 -2.87 -9.97
CA ARG A 17 -11.44 -1.45 -10.04
C ARG A 17 -12.57 -0.59 -9.46
N GLY A 18 -12.20 0.42 -8.68
CA GLY A 18 -13.13 1.38 -8.06
C GLY A 18 -13.80 0.88 -6.79
N GLN A 19 -13.55 -0.37 -6.38
CA GLN A 19 -14.07 -0.91 -5.14
C GLN A 19 -13.08 -0.74 -3.99
N THR A 20 -13.61 -0.66 -2.77
CA THR A 20 -12.82 -0.66 -1.54
C THR A 20 -12.38 -2.08 -1.22
N ALA A 21 -11.07 -2.30 -1.11
CA ALA A 21 -10.52 -3.59 -0.73
C ALA A 21 -10.77 -3.91 0.75
N PHE A 22 -10.58 -2.91 1.62
CA PHE A 22 -10.94 -2.98 3.04
C PHE A 22 -10.91 -1.60 3.71
N HIS A 23 -11.60 -1.51 4.85
CA HIS A 23 -11.53 -0.38 5.77
C HIS A 23 -10.62 -0.73 6.94
N PHE A 24 -9.81 0.21 7.39
CA PHE A 24 -8.84 -0.03 8.48
C PHE A 24 -9.49 -0.31 9.83
N GLU A 25 -10.75 0.08 10.03
CA GLU A 25 -11.48 -0.08 11.30
C GLU A 25 -11.95 -1.51 11.58
N SER A 26 -11.88 -2.42 10.61
CA SER A 26 -12.79 -3.57 10.61
C SER A 26 -12.16 -4.94 10.83
N ARG A 27 -10.83 -5.14 11.05
CA ARG A 27 -10.30 -6.51 11.04
C ARG A 27 -9.10 -6.80 11.94
N PRO A 28 -9.01 -8.10 12.39
CA PRO A 28 -7.83 -8.63 13.06
C PRO A 28 -6.60 -8.52 12.18
N ALA A 29 -5.41 -8.73 12.76
CA ALA A 29 -4.09 -8.56 12.16
C ALA A 29 -3.84 -9.48 10.94
N LEU A 30 -4.64 -9.30 9.88
CA LEU A 30 -4.40 -9.92 8.60
C LEU A 30 -3.44 -9.05 7.80
N LEU A 31 -2.44 -9.68 7.21
CA LEU A 31 -1.57 -9.06 6.24
C LEU A 31 -2.15 -9.25 4.84
N CYS A 32 -2.11 -8.20 4.05
CA CYS A 32 -2.55 -8.21 2.65
C CYS A 32 -1.38 -7.80 1.77
N LEU A 33 -0.82 -8.73 1.01
CA LEU A 33 0.21 -8.48 0.03
C LEU A 33 -0.43 -8.23 -1.33
N LEU A 34 -0.11 -7.11 -1.97
CA LEU A 34 -0.56 -6.81 -3.32
C LEU A 34 0.28 -7.60 -4.33
N LEU A 35 -0.35 -8.52 -5.05
CA LEU A 35 0.31 -9.32 -6.09
C LEU A 35 0.19 -8.68 -7.48
N GLN A 36 -0.97 -8.07 -7.76
CA GLN A 36 -1.26 -7.44 -9.05
C GLN A 36 -2.18 -6.24 -8.86
N GLY A 37 -1.99 -5.22 -9.72
CA GLY A 37 -2.79 -4.01 -9.74
C GLY A 37 -2.17 -2.87 -8.95
N TYR A 38 -2.94 -1.79 -8.76
CA TYR A 38 -2.55 -0.57 -8.04
C TYR A 38 -3.67 -0.13 -7.12
N ALA A 39 -3.31 0.26 -5.91
CA ALA A 39 -4.24 0.72 -4.90
C ALA A 39 -3.75 2.02 -4.23
N VAL A 40 -4.67 2.74 -3.60
CA VAL A 40 -4.37 3.92 -2.80
C VAL A 40 -5.00 3.82 -1.42
N ALA A 41 -4.29 4.29 -0.39
CA ALA A 41 -4.91 4.59 0.89
C ALA A 41 -5.56 5.98 0.79
N THR A 42 -6.85 6.03 0.97
CA THR A 42 -7.62 7.28 0.87
C THR A 42 -8.54 7.48 2.06
N GLN A 43 -8.86 8.71 2.33
CA GLN A 43 -9.86 9.12 3.31
C GLN A 43 -10.80 10.12 2.64
N THR A 44 -12.10 9.83 2.68
CA THR A 44 -13.10 10.77 2.21
C THR A 44 -13.33 11.82 3.31
N THR A 45 -13.11 13.09 3.00
CA THR A 45 -13.34 14.19 3.94
C THR A 45 -14.79 14.66 3.84
N GLU A 46 -15.28 15.35 4.88
CA GLU A 46 -16.61 15.98 4.88
C GLU A 46 -16.84 16.94 3.71
N THR A 47 -15.77 17.49 3.16
CA THR A 47 -15.79 18.36 1.96
C THR A 47 -15.82 17.59 0.65
N HIS A 48 -15.98 16.25 0.68
CA HIS A 48 -15.99 15.34 -0.48
C HIS A 48 -14.70 15.44 -1.32
N ARG A 49 -13.60 15.88 -0.71
CA ARG A 49 -12.28 15.82 -1.32
C ARG A 49 -11.55 14.60 -0.79
N ASP A 50 -11.32 13.64 -1.66
CA ASP A 50 -10.52 12.47 -1.33
C ASP A 50 -9.07 12.89 -1.10
N ARG A 51 -8.53 12.51 0.05
CA ARG A 51 -7.10 12.66 0.35
C ARG A 51 -6.42 11.31 0.14
N ILE A 52 -5.41 11.30 -0.70
CA ILE A 52 -4.59 10.10 -0.90
C ILE A 52 -3.39 10.17 0.03
N TYR A 53 -3.25 9.20 0.92
CA TYR A 53 -2.17 9.12 1.90
C TYR A 53 -0.98 8.29 1.41
N ALA A 54 -1.26 7.22 0.68
CA ALA A 54 -0.23 6.33 0.12
C ALA A 54 -0.72 5.72 -1.19
N GLN A 55 0.22 5.28 -2.00
CA GLN A 55 -0.02 4.44 -3.18
C GLN A 55 0.71 3.12 -3.01
N PHE A 56 0.13 2.06 -3.57
CA PHE A 56 0.64 0.70 -3.45
C PHE A 56 0.73 0.05 -4.82
N SER A 57 1.78 -0.73 -5.00
CA SER A 57 2.11 -1.48 -6.21
C SER A 57 2.34 -2.94 -5.89
N PRO A 58 2.44 -3.82 -6.90
CA PRO A 58 2.79 -5.21 -6.66
C PRO A 58 4.05 -5.36 -5.80
N GLY A 59 3.94 -6.20 -4.77
CA GLY A 59 4.97 -6.41 -3.76
C GLY A 59 4.83 -5.56 -2.49
N ASP A 60 3.87 -4.63 -2.42
CA ASP A 60 3.61 -3.83 -1.22
C ASP A 60 2.60 -4.52 -0.28
N LEU A 61 2.76 -4.25 1.02
CA LEU A 61 1.81 -4.66 2.05
C LEU A 61 0.76 -3.57 2.26
N LEU A 62 -0.51 -3.90 2.17
CA LEU A 62 -1.62 -2.94 2.30
C LEU A 62 -2.08 -2.72 3.75
N SER A 63 -1.80 -3.64 4.67
CA SER A 63 -2.39 -3.67 6.01
C SER A 63 -1.33 -3.75 7.12
N VAL A 64 -0.40 -2.81 7.13
CA VAL A 64 0.68 -2.78 8.15
C VAL A 64 0.30 -1.95 9.38
N PHE A 65 -0.85 -1.27 9.37
CA PHE A 65 -1.21 -0.37 10.44
C PHE A 65 -1.94 -1.09 11.58
N PRO A 66 -1.52 -0.89 12.84
CA PRO A 66 -2.35 -1.26 13.98
C PRO A 66 -3.68 -0.50 13.89
N GLN A 67 -4.78 -1.21 14.10
CA GLN A 67 -6.14 -0.64 14.03
C GLN A 67 -6.33 0.63 14.88
N GLN A 68 -5.56 0.77 15.94
CA GLN A 68 -5.61 1.90 16.88
C GLN A 68 -4.99 3.20 16.34
N SER A 69 -4.25 3.15 15.24
CA SER A 69 -3.49 4.30 14.70
C SER A 69 -3.98 4.76 13.33
N ALA A 70 -4.93 4.05 12.73
CA ALA A 70 -5.48 4.47 11.45
C ALA A 70 -6.45 5.65 11.65
N PRO A 71 -6.36 6.70 10.82
CA PRO A 71 -7.37 7.74 10.83
C PRO A 71 -8.76 7.16 10.59
N PRO A 72 -9.80 7.67 11.24
CA PRO A 72 -11.18 7.24 10.98
C PRO A 72 -11.52 7.42 9.49
N GLN A 73 -12.32 6.50 8.95
CA GLN A 73 -12.74 6.49 7.54
C GLN A 73 -11.61 6.26 6.51
N MET A 74 -10.43 5.82 6.95
CA MET A 74 -9.38 5.41 6.01
C MET A 74 -9.73 4.09 5.35
N GLN A 75 -9.55 4.02 4.04
CA GLN A 75 -9.82 2.82 3.23
C GLN A 75 -8.74 2.60 2.17
N ILE A 76 -8.64 1.36 1.70
CA ILE A 76 -7.85 1.02 0.52
C ILE A 76 -8.78 0.91 -0.69
N LEU A 77 -8.57 1.79 -1.66
CA LEU A 77 -9.32 1.86 -2.90
C LEU A 77 -8.53 1.23 -4.06
N ALA A 78 -9.17 0.40 -4.84
CA ALA A 78 -8.61 -0.24 -6.03
C ALA A 78 -8.59 0.74 -7.22
N CYS A 79 -7.40 1.17 -7.64
CA CYS A 79 -7.24 2.00 -8.86
C CYS A 79 -7.33 1.18 -10.14
N THR A 80 -6.92 -0.08 -10.09
CA THR A 80 -7.11 -1.10 -11.12
C THR A 80 -7.74 -2.34 -10.47
N GLU A 81 -8.01 -3.39 -11.22
CA GLU A 81 -8.30 -4.68 -10.60
C GLU A 81 -7.11 -5.14 -9.76
N LEU A 82 -7.36 -5.59 -8.52
CA LEU A 82 -6.33 -6.06 -7.61
C LEU A 82 -6.40 -7.57 -7.45
N THR A 83 -5.23 -8.19 -7.32
CA THR A 83 -5.08 -9.53 -6.76
C THR A 83 -4.29 -9.43 -5.47
N LEU A 84 -4.89 -9.83 -4.37
CA LEU A 84 -4.34 -9.75 -3.02
C LEU A 84 -4.10 -11.15 -2.48
N LEU A 85 -2.95 -11.35 -1.83
CA LEU A 85 -2.70 -12.49 -0.95
C LEU A 85 -2.96 -12.04 0.49
N VAL A 86 -4.01 -12.60 1.09
CA VAL A 86 -4.42 -12.30 2.46
C VAL A 86 -4.02 -13.46 3.36
N PHE A 87 -3.35 -13.20 4.46
CA PHE A 87 -2.89 -14.23 5.39
C PHE A 87 -2.72 -13.70 6.82
N SER A 88 -2.66 -14.61 7.80
CA SER A 88 -2.43 -14.28 9.19
C SER A 88 -0.94 -14.27 9.52
N ALA A 89 -0.40 -13.11 9.92
CA ALA A 89 0.97 -13.00 10.39
C ALA A 89 1.18 -13.76 11.71
N ASP A 90 0.19 -13.72 12.60
CA ASP A 90 0.23 -14.41 13.87
C ASP A 90 0.40 -15.92 13.69
N THR A 91 -0.39 -16.49 12.80
CA THR A 91 -0.29 -17.92 12.46
C THR A 91 1.08 -18.26 11.88
N LEU A 92 1.64 -17.44 10.99
CA LEU A 92 2.96 -17.68 10.42
C LEU A 92 4.08 -17.60 11.46
N LEU A 93 3.98 -16.69 12.42
CA LEU A 93 5.04 -16.46 13.40
C LEU A 93 4.99 -17.43 14.57
N HIS A 94 3.80 -17.86 14.99
CA HIS A 94 3.63 -18.59 16.25
C HIS A 94 3.28 -20.08 16.10
N THR A 95 2.87 -20.53 14.90
CA THR A 95 2.58 -21.96 14.70
C THR A 95 3.85 -22.81 14.72
N GLN A 96 3.82 -23.92 15.46
CA GLN A 96 4.91 -24.91 15.48
C GLN A 96 4.95 -25.78 14.19
N ALA A 97 3.89 -25.75 13.41
CA ALA A 97 3.82 -26.50 12.16
C ALA A 97 4.74 -25.94 11.05
N ILE A 98 5.19 -24.68 11.19
CA ILE A 98 6.10 -24.04 10.24
C ILE A 98 7.54 -24.11 10.76
N PRO A 99 8.51 -24.61 9.97
CA PRO A 99 9.92 -24.67 10.34
C PRO A 99 10.46 -23.29 10.76
N LEU A 100 11.35 -23.28 11.75
CA LEU A 100 11.96 -22.05 12.26
C LEU A 100 12.64 -21.22 11.15
N GLU A 101 13.36 -21.87 10.24
CA GLU A 101 14.03 -21.21 9.11
C GLU A 101 13.04 -20.42 8.24
N THR A 102 11.88 -20.99 7.97
CA THR A 102 10.82 -20.33 7.20
C THR A 102 10.25 -19.13 7.94
N ARG A 103 10.06 -19.24 9.26
CA ARG A 103 9.59 -18.12 10.09
C ARG A 103 10.62 -16.99 10.13
N LEU A 104 11.90 -17.32 10.22
CA LEU A 104 12.99 -16.34 10.15
C LEU A 104 13.03 -15.64 8.80
N LEU A 105 12.95 -16.38 7.69
CA LEU A 105 12.91 -15.81 6.35
C LEU A 105 11.70 -14.90 6.16
N PHE A 106 10.52 -15.31 6.64
CA PHE A 106 9.33 -14.47 6.63
C PHE A 106 9.56 -13.16 7.40
N SER A 107 10.12 -13.25 8.63
CA SER A 107 10.38 -12.07 9.45
C SER A 107 11.38 -11.11 8.80
N GLN A 108 12.42 -11.62 8.15
CA GLN A 108 13.39 -10.80 7.41
C GLN A 108 12.75 -10.10 6.21
N ASN A 109 11.96 -10.84 5.43
CA ASN A 109 11.24 -10.26 4.28
C ASN A 109 10.22 -9.24 4.72
N PHE A 110 9.48 -9.50 5.80
CA PHE A 110 8.51 -8.57 6.37
C PHE A 110 9.20 -7.28 6.84
N ALA A 111 10.33 -7.39 7.55
CA ALA A 111 11.11 -6.24 7.97
C ALA A 111 11.60 -5.41 6.77
N SER A 112 12.07 -6.07 5.71
CA SER A 112 12.53 -5.41 4.48
C SER A 112 11.38 -4.69 3.75
N LEU A 113 10.20 -5.32 3.66
CA LEU A 113 9.00 -4.71 3.08
C LEU A 113 8.56 -3.49 3.88
N THR A 114 8.55 -3.59 5.21
CA THR A 114 8.19 -2.48 6.11
C THR A 114 9.18 -1.32 5.97
N ALA A 115 10.48 -1.61 5.88
CA ALA A 115 11.51 -0.58 5.67
C ALA A 115 11.32 0.16 4.34
N ARG A 116 10.97 -0.55 3.25
CA ARG A 116 10.66 0.09 1.96
C ARG A 116 9.42 0.99 2.04
N GLN A 117 8.37 0.55 2.72
CA GLN A 117 7.17 1.37 2.91
C GLN A 117 7.46 2.61 3.76
N TYR A 118 8.33 2.48 4.78
CA TYR A 118 8.78 3.62 5.55
C TYR A 118 9.55 4.63 4.69
N ALA A 119 10.45 4.17 3.81
CA ALA A 119 11.13 5.04 2.86
C ALA A 119 10.15 5.78 1.93
N ALA A 120 9.13 5.08 1.41
CA ALA A 120 8.09 5.69 0.58
C ALA A 120 7.30 6.80 1.31
N LEU A 121 7.13 6.70 2.63
CA LEU A 121 6.53 7.78 3.43
C LEU A 121 7.43 9.03 3.47
N PHE A 122 8.74 8.88 3.55
CA PHE A 122 9.67 10.02 3.45
C PHE A 122 9.61 10.70 2.09
N ASP A 123 9.58 9.91 1.01
CA ASP A 123 9.43 10.48 -0.34
C ASP A 123 8.12 11.24 -0.47
N ARG A 124 7.05 10.72 0.11
CA ARG A 124 5.78 11.43 0.17
C ARG A 124 5.87 12.74 0.96
N ILE A 125 6.51 12.73 2.12
CA ILE A 125 6.72 13.95 2.91
C ILE A 125 7.51 14.98 2.09
N ARG A 126 8.58 14.55 1.41
CA ARG A 126 9.37 15.43 0.51
C ARG A 126 8.50 16.05 -0.58
N CYS A 127 7.64 15.26 -1.22
CA CYS A 127 6.69 15.78 -2.21
C CYS A 127 5.75 16.82 -1.60
N LEU A 128 5.19 16.57 -0.42
CA LEU A 128 4.22 17.45 0.21
C LEU A 128 4.83 18.75 0.74
N THR A 129 6.08 18.71 1.18
CA THR A 129 6.79 19.87 1.75
C THR A 129 7.47 20.73 0.68
N ALA A 130 7.54 20.28 -0.57
CA ALA A 130 8.03 21.09 -1.67
C ALA A 130 7.15 22.35 -1.86
N GLN A 131 7.80 23.48 -2.17
CA GLN A 131 7.12 24.78 -2.19
C GLN A 131 6.25 24.98 -3.44
N THR A 132 6.71 24.49 -4.58
CA THR A 132 6.02 24.68 -5.86
C THR A 132 5.46 23.37 -6.39
N LEU A 133 4.37 23.46 -7.19
CA LEU A 133 3.80 22.29 -7.86
C LEU A 133 4.83 21.60 -8.77
N ARG A 134 5.68 22.37 -9.44
CA ARG A 134 6.76 21.84 -10.27
C ARG A 134 7.71 20.96 -9.46
N GLU A 135 8.14 21.43 -8.29
CA GLU A 135 9.01 20.64 -7.39
C GLU A 135 8.32 19.40 -6.88
N LYS A 136 7.04 19.49 -6.50
CA LYS A 136 6.24 18.33 -6.08
C LYS A 136 6.19 17.26 -7.17
N ILE A 137 5.91 17.65 -8.40
CA ILE A 137 5.87 16.74 -9.54
C ILE A 137 7.25 16.11 -9.79
N LEU A 138 8.33 16.89 -9.77
CA LEU A 138 9.69 16.37 -9.96
C LEU A 138 10.10 15.38 -8.87
N GLN A 139 9.77 15.65 -7.60
CA GLN A 139 10.02 14.72 -6.49
C GLN A 139 9.23 13.42 -6.68
N TYR A 140 7.97 13.52 -7.07
CA TYR A 140 7.13 12.36 -7.34
C TYR A 140 7.69 11.51 -8.49
N LEU A 141 8.03 12.12 -9.63
CA LEU A 141 8.58 11.42 -10.79
C LEU A 141 9.93 10.76 -10.47
N HIS A 142 10.77 11.42 -9.68
CA HIS A 142 12.04 10.85 -9.24
C HIS A 142 11.82 9.59 -8.37
N ALA A 143 10.95 9.68 -7.38
CA ALA A 143 10.60 8.54 -6.53
C ALA A 143 10.00 7.36 -7.34
N GLU A 144 9.16 7.66 -8.35
CA GLU A 144 8.62 6.63 -9.24
C GLU A 144 9.69 5.98 -10.12
N ALA A 145 10.62 6.76 -10.66
CA ALA A 145 11.72 6.24 -11.45
C ALA A 145 12.63 5.32 -10.63
N GLU A 146 12.95 5.71 -9.39
CA GLU A 146 13.71 4.86 -8.47
C GLU A 146 12.95 3.58 -8.11
N ARG A 147 11.66 3.68 -7.79
CA ARG A 147 10.81 2.53 -7.42
C ARG A 147 10.68 1.52 -8.55
N GLN A 148 10.57 1.98 -9.80
CA GLN A 148 10.42 1.13 -10.98
C GLN A 148 11.77 0.79 -11.64
N HIS A 149 12.88 1.30 -11.10
CA HIS A 149 14.23 1.13 -11.64
C HIS A 149 14.32 1.47 -13.13
N SER A 150 13.58 2.49 -13.57
CA SER A 150 13.48 2.88 -14.98
C SER A 150 13.19 4.37 -15.12
N LEU A 151 13.77 4.99 -16.13
CA LEU A 151 13.41 6.34 -16.54
C LEU A 151 12.15 6.40 -17.43
N THR A 152 11.70 5.22 -17.90
CA THR A 152 10.45 5.09 -18.64
C THR A 152 9.48 4.25 -17.80
N PHE A 153 8.43 4.87 -17.30
CA PHE A 153 7.47 4.23 -16.40
C PHE A 153 6.06 4.78 -16.59
N SER A 154 5.09 4.01 -16.14
CA SER A 154 3.69 4.42 -16.12
C SER A 154 3.28 4.91 -14.73
N ILE A 155 2.55 6.01 -14.68
CA ILE A 155 1.95 6.53 -13.46
C ILE A 155 0.56 5.88 -13.32
N PRO A 156 0.29 5.16 -12.22
CA PRO A 156 -0.98 4.47 -12.03
C PRO A 156 -2.14 5.40 -11.62
N LEU A 157 -1.84 6.66 -11.33
CA LEU A 157 -2.80 7.68 -10.93
C LEU A 157 -3.25 8.49 -12.14
N ASP A 158 -4.54 8.73 -12.28
CA ASP A 158 -5.04 9.74 -13.20
C ASP A 158 -4.69 11.17 -12.70
N ARG A 159 -4.94 12.17 -13.54
CA ARG A 159 -4.60 13.57 -13.19
C ARG A 159 -5.26 14.05 -11.90
N ALA A 160 -6.49 13.65 -11.65
CA ALA A 160 -7.24 14.05 -10.47
C ALA A 160 -6.66 13.39 -9.20
N SER A 161 -6.38 12.11 -9.28
CA SER A 161 -5.74 11.34 -8.20
C SER A 161 -4.31 11.81 -7.94
N LEU A 162 -3.55 12.15 -8.99
CA LEU A 162 -2.20 12.71 -8.84
C LEU A 162 -2.24 14.09 -8.14
N ALA A 163 -3.18 14.97 -8.52
CA ALA A 163 -3.38 16.25 -7.85
C ALA A 163 -3.75 16.05 -6.36
N ALA A 164 -4.66 15.11 -6.06
CA ALA A 164 -5.00 14.75 -4.69
C ALA A 164 -3.81 14.17 -3.93
N TYR A 165 -2.99 13.34 -4.59
CA TYR A 165 -1.75 12.80 -4.02
C TYR A 165 -0.73 13.90 -3.70
N LEU A 166 -0.54 14.88 -4.56
CA LEU A 166 0.40 15.99 -4.38
C LEU A 166 -0.17 17.12 -3.50
N ASN A 167 -1.39 16.99 -3.01
CA ASN A 167 -2.11 18.05 -2.32
C ASN A 167 -2.07 19.37 -3.11
N ALA A 168 -2.43 19.29 -4.38
CA ALA A 168 -2.46 20.41 -5.33
C ALA A 168 -3.90 20.64 -5.83
N ASP A 169 -4.19 21.84 -6.31
CA ASP A 169 -5.49 22.12 -6.93
C ASP A 169 -5.53 21.47 -8.33
N ARG A 170 -6.71 20.99 -8.75
CA ARG A 170 -6.93 20.37 -10.08
C ARG A 170 -6.73 21.34 -11.23
N SER A 171 -6.86 22.62 -10.95
CA SER A 171 -6.75 23.72 -11.94
C SER A 171 -5.36 24.34 -12.04
N ALA A 172 -4.40 23.80 -11.27
CA ALA A 172 -3.03 24.31 -11.25
C ALA A 172 -2.14 23.70 -12.35
#